data_ceaaa6619c97c450eb357ac92ec50bc7
#
_entry.id   ceaaa6619c97c450eb357ac92ec50bc7
#
_cell.length_a   1.000
_cell.length_b   1.000
_cell.length_c   1.000
_cell.angle_alpha   90.00
_cell.angle_beta   90.00
_cell.angle_gamma   90.00
#
_symmetry.space_group_name_H-M   'P 1'
#
loop_
_entity.id
_entity.type
_entity.pdbx_description
1 polymer ?
#
loop_
_entity_poly.entity_id
_entity_poly.type
_entity_poly.pdbx_seq_one_letter_code
_entity_poly.pdbx_strand_id
1 'polypeptide(L)'
;MSQSPHIIIVDDEAPAREMVGDYLKMHGFTVTLCDGGASLRKSIEGGVPDLVVLDLNMPEEDGLSIIRDLKSRTNVPVIMLTATASPIDRVVGLELGADDYIAKPCELRELMARIRSVLRRSAPAKPAAGAAPAAAAATTDHLVRFGTKWLDLDAQALRDEEGNEHPLTASEFGLLKVFAANPKRVLSRERLLELANARDAEAFDRAVDLRIMRIRRKIEPDPARPAVIRTIRGGGYLFSPAGEKG
;
A
#
# COMPACT_ATOMS: atom_id res chain seq x y z
N MET A 1 -14.46 -16.93 14.74
CA MET A 1 -15.27 -16.42 13.59
C MET A 1 -14.45 -15.33 12.94
N SER A 2 -14.05 -15.48 11.68
CA SER A 2 -13.32 -14.45 10.94
C SER A 2 -14.28 -13.28 10.73
N GLN A 3 -13.98 -12.10 11.24
CA GLN A 3 -14.79 -10.90 10.97
C GLN A 3 -14.75 -10.60 9.48
N SER A 4 -15.89 -10.24 8.90
CA SER A 4 -15.97 -9.77 7.51
C SER A 4 -15.17 -8.47 7.38
N PRO A 5 -14.28 -8.33 6.38
CA PRO A 5 -13.51 -7.10 6.21
C PRO A 5 -14.42 -5.88 6.05
N HIS A 6 -14.06 -4.79 6.72
CA HIS A 6 -14.81 -3.53 6.70
C HIS A 6 -14.27 -2.59 5.64
N ILE A 7 -15.13 -2.21 4.70
CA ILE A 7 -14.81 -1.30 3.58
C ILE A 7 -15.59 0.00 3.75
N ILE A 8 -14.92 1.14 3.65
CA ILE A 8 -15.60 2.44 3.52
C ILE A 8 -15.57 2.84 2.05
N ILE A 9 -16.72 3.25 1.53
CA ILE A 9 -16.87 3.81 0.18
C ILE A 9 -17.16 5.30 0.32
N VAL A 10 -16.36 6.11 -0.35
CA VAL A 10 -16.47 7.57 -0.37
C VAL A 10 -16.71 8.01 -1.81
N ASP A 11 -17.89 8.55 -2.07
CA ASP A 11 -18.31 9.01 -3.38
C ASP A 11 -19.48 9.97 -3.17
N ASP A 12 -19.51 11.14 -3.79
CA ASP A 12 -20.59 12.13 -3.62
C ASP A 12 -21.88 11.70 -4.35
N GLU A 13 -21.75 10.89 -5.40
CA GLU A 13 -22.88 10.38 -6.15
C GLU A 13 -23.58 9.24 -5.41
N ALA A 14 -24.74 9.50 -4.77
CA ALA A 14 -25.48 8.51 -3.99
C ALA A 14 -25.80 7.21 -4.76
N PRO A 15 -26.29 7.24 -6.03
CA PRO A 15 -26.58 6.02 -6.77
C PRO A 15 -25.35 5.15 -7.03
N ALA A 16 -24.20 5.76 -7.35
CA ALA A 16 -22.94 5.05 -7.59
C ALA A 16 -22.46 4.42 -6.28
N ARG A 17 -22.46 5.19 -5.21
CA ARG A 17 -22.06 4.76 -3.86
C ARG A 17 -22.88 3.59 -3.35
N GLU A 18 -24.22 3.67 -3.49
CA GLU A 18 -25.14 2.61 -3.06
C GLU A 18 -24.94 1.33 -3.89
N MET A 19 -24.86 1.45 -5.22
CA MET A 19 -24.63 0.31 -6.12
C MET A 19 -23.35 -0.45 -5.76
N VAL A 20 -22.25 0.26 -5.55
CA VAL A 20 -20.98 -0.36 -5.13
C VAL A 20 -21.11 -0.99 -3.75
N GLY A 21 -21.76 -0.29 -2.81
CA GLY A 21 -21.98 -0.77 -1.45
C GLY A 21 -22.76 -2.05 -1.38
N ASP A 22 -23.88 -2.12 -2.08
CA ASP A 22 -24.73 -3.31 -2.09
C ASP A 22 -24.04 -4.49 -2.77
N TYR A 23 -23.32 -4.23 -3.85
CA TYR A 23 -22.52 -5.28 -4.49
C TYR A 23 -21.48 -5.88 -3.54
N LEU A 24 -20.76 -5.04 -2.78
CA LEU A 24 -19.75 -5.53 -1.82
C LEU A 24 -20.39 -6.26 -0.62
N LYS A 25 -21.53 -5.78 -0.10
CA LYS A 25 -22.27 -6.48 0.96
C LYS A 25 -22.71 -7.87 0.53
N MET A 26 -23.23 -8.01 -0.70
CA MET A 26 -23.60 -9.32 -1.27
C MET A 26 -22.41 -10.29 -1.35
N HIS A 27 -21.20 -9.79 -1.39
CA HIS A 27 -19.98 -10.59 -1.46
C HIS A 27 -19.26 -10.74 -0.12
N GLY A 28 -19.94 -10.45 0.99
CA GLY A 28 -19.47 -10.75 2.34
C GLY A 28 -18.61 -9.69 3.00
N PHE A 29 -18.64 -8.44 2.51
CA PHE A 29 -17.99 -7.31 3.15
C PHE A 29 -18.93 -6.55 4.08
N THR A 30 -18.42 -6.01 5.17
CA THR A 30 -19.08 -4.96 5.94
C THR A 30 -18.80 -3.63 5.24
N VAL A 31 -19.85 -2.82 4.98
CA VAL A 31 -19.69 -1.60 4.17
C VAL A 31 -20.27 -0.40 4.90
N THR A 32 -19.49 0.67 4.98
CA THR A 32 -19.93 2.02 5.39
C THR A 32 -19.91 2.93 4.17
N LEU A 33 -20.96 3.73 3.99
CA LEU A 33 -21.09 4.68 2.89
C LEU A 33 -20.85 6.10 3.41
N CYS A 34 -19.97 6.83 2.73
CA CYS A 34 -19.63 8.22 3.03
C CYS A 34 -19.83 9.07 1.77
N ASP A 35 -20.37 10.26 1.94
CA ASP A 35 -20.63 11.22 0.86
C ASP A 35 -19.48 12.20 0.60
N GLY A 36 -18.42 12.14 1.44
CA GLY A 36 -17.25 12.99 1.30
C GLY A 36 -16.27 12.84 2.46
N GLY A 37 -15.26 13.71 2.50
CA GLY A 37 -14.19 13.65 3.50
C GLY A 37 -14.67 13.84 4.94
N ALA A 38 -15.68 14.68 5.18
CA ALA A 38 -16.21 14.92 6.52
C ALA A 38 -16.86 13.66 7.12
N SER A 39 -17.70 12.97 6.37
CA SER A 39 -18.34 11.72 6.79
C SER A 39 -17.32 10.57 6.92
N LEU A 40 -16.29 10.54 6.07
CA LEU A 40 -15.18 9.60 6.19
C LEU A 40 -14.44 9.78 7.52
N ARG A 41 -14.03 11.00 7.87
CA ARG A 41 -13.31 11.30 9.13
C ARG A 41 -14.11 10.84 10.34
N LYS A 42 -15.41 11.19 10.37
CA LYS A 42 -16.34 10.75 11.44
C LYS A 42 -16.46 9.22 11.53
N SER A 43 -16.48 8.53 10.39
CA SER A 43 -16.57 7.07 10.37
C SER A 43 -15.32 6.40 10.90
N ILE A 44 -14.14 6.95 10.64
CA ILE A 44 -12.85 6.43 11.11
C ILE A 44 -12.68 6.62 12.62
N GLU A 45 -13.25 7.67 13.23
CA GLU A 45 -13.28 7.84 14.68
C GLU A 45 -14.00 6.68 15.39
N GLY A 46 -15.00 6.08 14.74
CA GLY A 46 -15.72 4.90 15.24
C GLY A 46 -15.00 3.56 15.06
N GLY A 47 -13.92 3.54 14.28
CA GLY A 47 -13.12 2.35 14.00
C GLY A 47 -12.42 2.44 12.66
N VAL A 48 -11.18 1.97 12.62
CA VAL A 48 -10.35 1.98 11.41
C VAL A 48 -10.83 0.86 10.47
N PRO A 49 -11.19 1.17 9.19
CA PRO A 49 -11.60 0.16 8.23
C PRO A 49 -10.40 -0.65 7.71
N ASP A 50 -10.69 -1.79 7.08
CA ASP A 50 -9.66 -2.60 6.42
C ASP A 50 -9.24 -2.02 5.06
N LEU A 51 -10.11 -1.20 4.43
CA LEU A 51 -9.83 -0.54 3.15
C LEU A 51 -10.81 0.61 2.90
N VAL A 52 -10.34 1.66 2.23
CA VAL A 52 -11.17 2.76 1.72
C VAL A 52 -11.17 2.74 0.19
N VAL A 53 -12.35 2.81 -0.41
CA VAL A 53 -12.57 3.11 -1.82
C VAL A 53 -12.97 4.57 -1.92
N LEU A 54 -12.20 5.38 -2.63
CA LEU A 54 -12.37 6.84 -2.65
C LEU A 54 -12.49 7.36 -4.07
N ASP A 55 -13.57 8.06 -4.36
CA ASP A 55 -13.65 8.89 -5.56
C ASP A 55 -12.76 10.11 -5.42
N LEU A 56 -12.06 10.45 -6.50
CA LEU A 56 -11.23 11.65 -6.55
C LEU A 56 -12.04 12.88 -6.98
N ASN A 57 -13.08 12.70 -7.78
CA ASN A 57 -13.80 13.80 -8.42
C ASN A 57 -15.02 14.22 -7.60
N MET A 58 -14.80 14.70 -6.38
CA MET A 58 -15.87 15.21 -5.51
C MET A 58 -15.86 16.74 -5.49
N PRO A 59 -17.05 17.40 -5.52
CA PRO A 59 -17.14 18.85 -5.67
C PRO A 59 -16.73 19.64 -4.41
N GLU A 60 -16.87 19.09 -3.22
CA GLU A 60 -16.64 19.81 -1.97
C GLU A 60 -15.20 19.73 -1.47
N GLU A 61 -14.55 18.59 -1.65
CA GLU A 61 -13.18 18.36 -1.19
C GLU A 61 -12.44 17.47 -2.19
N ASP A 62 -11.26 17.93 -2.61
CA ASP A 62 -10.38 17.17 -3.50
C ASP A 62 -9.98 15.83 -2.86
N GLY A 63 -10.26 14.73 -3.55
CA GLY A 63 -9.94 13.38 -3.10
C GLY A 63 -8.44 13.19 -2.80
N LEU A 64 -7.55 13.91 -3.47
CA LEU A 64 -6.10 13.89 -3.18
C LEU A 64 -5.78 14.48 -1.80
N SER A 65 -6.52 15.51 -1.37
CA SER A 65 -6.41 16.09 -0.02
C SER A 65 -6.89 15.11 1.05
N ILE A 66 -7.98 14.38 0.76
CA ILE A 66 -8.50 13.34 1.65
C ILE A 66 -7.47 12.21 1.80
N ILE A 67 -6.84 11.74 0.72
CA ILE A 67 -5.80 10.71 0.78
C ILE A 67 -4.64 11.18 1.64
N ARG A 68 -4.17 12.41 1.45
CA ARG A 68 -3.06 12.99 2.21
C ARG A 68 -3.36 13.02 3.71
N ASP A 69 -4.55 13.49 4.10
CA ASP A 69 -5.00 13.53 5.49
C ASP A 69 -5.10 12.11 6.06
N LEU A 70 -5.78 11.20 5.37
CA LEU A 70 -5.95 9.82 5.78
C LEU A 70 -4.61 9.10 6.00
N LYS A 71 -3.68 9.22 5.05
CA LYS A 71 -2.36 8.57 5.10
C LYS A 71 -1.39 9.22 6.10
N SER A 72 -1.65 10.45 6.53
CA SER A 72 -0.89 11.07 7.62
C SER A 72 -1.23 10.49 8.99
N ARG A 73 -2.44 9.95 9.15
CA ARG A 73 -2.99 9.47 10.43
C ARG A 73 -3.13 7.96 10.49
N THR A 74 -3.25 7.29 9.35
CA THR A 74 -3.53 5.86 9.27
C THR A 74 -2.73 5.18 8.16
N ASN A 75 -2.59 3.85 8.28
CA ASN A 75 -2.04 3.00 7.22
C ASN A 75 -3.13 2.27 6.42
N VAL A 76 -4.38 2.71 6.54
CA VAL A 76 -5.50 2.09 5.83
C VAL A 76 -5.23 2.08 4.33
N PRO A 77 -5.34 0.92 3.66
CA PRO A 77 -5.26 0.83 2.23
C PRO A 77 -6.33 1.67 1.54
N VAL A 78 -5.96 2.34 0.44
CA VAL A 78 -6.85 3.20 -0.34
C VAL A 78 -6.82 2.77 -1.80
N ILE A 79 -8.00 2.49 -2.37
CA ILE A 79 -8.20 2.35 -3.81
C ILE A 79 -8.90 3.62 -4.30
N MET A 80 -8.28 4.30 -5.26
CA MET A 80 -8.86 5.49 -5.88
C MET A 80 -9.78 5.10 -7.03
N LEU A 81 -10.95 5.74 -7.10
CA LEU A 81 -11.76 5.79 -8.30
C LEU A 81 -11.57 7.16 -8.97
N THR A 82 -11.44 7.21 -10.28
CA THR A 82 -11.25 8.48 -11.00
C THR A 82 -11.91 8.45 -12.36
N ALA A 83 -12.69 9.48 -12.68
CA ALA A 83 -13.28 9.66 -14.01
C ALA A 83 -12.21 10.11 -15.03
N THR A 84 -11.12 10.70 -14.56
CA THR A 84 -10.05 11.19 -15.43
C THR A 84 -8.91 10.20 -15.44
N ALA A 85 -8.70 9.56 -16.58
CA ALA A 85 -7.52 8.72 -16.84
C ALA A 85 -6.24 9.57 -17.03
N SER A 86 -6.18 10.79 -16.41
CA SER A 86 -4.99 11.63 -16.48
C SER A 86 -3.80 10.88 -15.86
N PRO A 87 -2.72 10.66 -16.61
CA PRO A 87 -1.52 10.07 -16.06
C PRO A 87 -0.97 10.85 -14.86
N ILE A 88 -1.25 12.16 -14.79
CA ILE A 88 -0.80 13.05 -13.72
C ILE A 88 -1.55 12.75 -12.43
N ASP A 89 -2.89 12.68 -12.45
CA ASP A 89 -3.69 12.42 -11.25
C ASP A 89 -3.42 11.02 -10.68
N ARG A 90 -3.18 10.04 -11.56
CA ARG A 90 -2.75 8.69 -11.17
C ARG A 90 -1.41 8.72 -10.44
N VAL A 91 -0.44 9.43 -10.98
CA VAL A 91 0.89 9.58 -10.38
C VAL A 91 0.78 10.27 -9.03
N VAL A 92 0.06 11.41 -8.97
CA VAL A 92 -0.12 12.19 -7.73
C VAL A 92 -0.84 11.37 -6.65
N GLY A 93 -1.92 10.67 -6.99
CA GLY A 93 -2.64 9.83 -6.02
C GLY A 93 -1.79 8.69 -5.47
N LEU A 94 -1.01 8.04 -6.33
CA LEU A 94 -0.04 7.03 -5.90
C LEU A 94 1.11 7.67 -5.10
N GLU A 95 1.53 8.89 -5.40
CA GLU A 95 2.48 9.68 -4.59
C GLU A 95 1.95 9.99 -3.20
N LEU A 96 0.66 10.24 -3.07
CA LEU A 96 0.01 10.50 -1.79
C LEU A 96 -0.25 9.25 -0.96
N GLY A 97 0.02 8.05 -1.50
CA GLY A 97 -0.03 6.80 -0.76
C GLY A 97 -1.18 5.88 -1.10
N ALA A 98 -1.93 6.15 -2.15
CA ALA A 98 -2.92 5.18 -2.64
C ALA A 98 -2.26 3.83 -2.98
N ASP A 99 -2.96 2.75 -2.68
CA ASP A 99 -2.46 1.39 -2.87
C ASP A 99 -2.83 0.82 -4.24
N ASP A 100 -3.91 1.35 -4.84
CA ASP A 100 -4.34 1.04 -6.19
C ASP A 100 -5.23 2.18 -6.74
N TYR A 101 -5.52 2.16 -8.05
CA TYR A 101 -6.47 3.07 -8.67
C TYR A 101 -7.28 2.33 -9.75
N ILE A 102 -8.49 2.83 -10.04
CA ILE A 102 -9.37 2.31 -11.08
C ILE A 102 -9.98 3.49 -11.82
N ALA A 103 -9.94 3.45 -13.14
CA ALA A 103 -10.61 4.45 -13.98
C ALA A 103 -12.13 4.17 -14.01
N LYS A 104 -12.96 5.20 -13.87
CA LYS A 104 -14.41 5.15 -14.15
C LYS A 104 -14.63 5.31 -15.67
N PRO A 105 -15.57 4.58 -16.30
CA PRO A 105 -16.42 3.56 -15.68
C PRO A 105 -15.69 2.26 -15.41
N CYS A 106 -15.88 1.66 -14.23
CA CYS A 106 -15.28 0.39 -13.88
C CYS A 106 -16.33 -0.70 -13.66
N GLU A 107 -15.98 -1.93 -13.99
CA GLU A 107 -16.84 -3.07 -13.65
C GLU A 107 -16.74 -3.39 -12.15
N LEU A 108 -17.86 -3.66 -11.50
CA LEU A 108 -17.89 -4.02 -10.08
C LEU A 108 -17.06 -5.27 -9.77
N ARG A 109 -16.94 -6.20 -10.74
CA ARG A 109 -16.08 -7.38 -10.63
C ARG A 109 -14.60 -7.01 -10.58
N GLU A 110 -14.18 -6.02 -11.36
CA GLU A 110 -12.81 -5.51 -11.34
C GLU A 110 -12.50 -4.87 -9.99
N LEU A 111 -13.38 -3.95 -9.54
CA LEU A 111 -13.24 -3.30 -8.23
C LEU A 111 -13.10 -4.34 -7.11
N MET A 112 -13.96 -5.37 -7.09
CA MET A 112 -13.89 -6.45 -6.11
C MET A 112 -12.58 -7.22 -6.18
N ALA A 113 -12.09 -7.55 -7.36
CA ALA A 113 -10.83 -8.27 -7.54
C ALA A 113 -9.64 -7.46 -6.98
N ARG A 114 -9.65 -6.14 -7.19
CA ARG A 114 -8.63 -5.22 -6.65
C ARG A 114 -8.74 -5.06 -5.13
N ILE A 115 -9.95 -4.90 -4.58
CA ILE A 115 -10.17 -4.89 -3.11
C ILE A 115 -9.58 -6.16 -2.48
N ARG A 116 -9.93 -7.34 -2.98
CA ARG A 116 -9.39 -8.60 -2.47
C ARG A 116 -7.87 -8.69 -2.60
N SER A 117 -7.31 -8.18 -3.69
CA SER A 117 -5.86 -8.16 -3.90
C SER A 117 -5.16 -7.25 -2.90
N VAL A 118 -5.70 -6.05 -2.64
CA VAL A 118 -5.16 -5.10 -1.66
C VAL A 118 -5.26 -5.67 -0.26
N LEU A 119 -6.44 -6.17 0.16
CA LEU A 119 -6.66 -6.76 1.48
C LEU A 119 -5.74 -7.96 1.75
N ARG A 120 -5.51 -8.82 0.75
CA ARG A 120 -4.58 -9.95 0.89
C ARG A 120 -3.15 -9.50 1.15
N ARG A 121 -2.73 -8.37 0.57
CA ARG A 121 -1.40 -7.77 0.77
C ARG A 121 -1.27 -7.10 2.14
N SER A 122 -2.37 -6.59 2.67
CA SER A 122 -2.44 -5.90 3.97
C SER A 122 -2.72 -6.86 5.12
N ALA A 123 -3.19 -8.09 4.85
CA ALA A 123 -3.40 -9.08 5.89
C ALA A 123 -2.05 -9.59 6.42
N PRO A 124 -1.85 -9.69 7.75
CA PRO A 124 -0.69 -10.35 8.30
C PRO A 124 -0.57 -11.75 7.71
N ALA A 125 0.63 -12.14 7.29
CA ALA A 125 0.87 -13.44 6.68
C ALA A 125 0.39 -14.54 7.64
N LYS A 126 -0.70 -15.26 7.28
CA LYS A 126 -1.06 -16.49 8.00
C LYS A 126 0.11 -17.45 7.86
N PRO A 127 0.65 -17.99 8.95
CA PRO A 127 1.65 -19.04 8.85
C PRO A 127 1.03 -20.19 8.05
N ALA A 128 1.76 -20.66 7.03
CA ALA A 128 1.39 -21.84 6.26
C ALA A 128 1.16 -22.98 7.25
N ALA A 129 -0.04 -23.54 7.27
CA ALA A 129 -0.38 -24.69 8.10
C ALA A 129 0.50 -25.89 7.68
N GLY A 130 1.45 -26.24 8.54
CA GLY A 130 2.29 -27.41 8.32
C GLY A 130 3.70 -27.35 8.89
N ALA A 131 3.89 -26.85 10.12
CA ALA A 131 5.06 -27.22 10.93
C ALA A 131 4.73 -27.10 12.41
N ALA A 132 4.94 -28.21 13.14
CA ALA A 132 4.69 -28.32 14.57
C ALA A 132 5.56 -27.38 15.40
N PRO A 133 5.14 -27.00 16.63
CA PRO A 133 5.85 -26.03 17.44
C PRO A 133 7.13 -26.62 18.01
N ALA A 134 8.25 -26.10 17.63
CA ALA A 134 9.51 -26.27 18.36
C ALA A 134 9.80 -24.98 19.12
N ALA A 135 10.15 -25.15 20.40
CA ALA A 135 10.29 -24.16 21.43
C ALA A 135 11.21 -22.98 21.11
N ALA A 136 10.79 -21.83 21.61
CA ALA A 136 11.53 -20.65 22.02
C ALA A 136 13.06 -20.65 21.81
N ALA A 137 13.48 -19.99 20.71
CA ALA A 137 14.73 -19.26 20.66
C ALA A 137 14.43 -18.01 19.83
N ALA A 138 14.73 -16.83 20.37
CA ALA A 138 14.55 -15.54 19.71
C ALA A 138 15.33 -15.54 18.41
N THR A 139 14.69 -15.81 17.28
CA THR A 139 15.31 -15.85 15.96
C THR A 139 15.16 -14.48 15.31
N THR A 140 16.28 -13.85 15.08
CA THR A 140 16.53 -12.61 14.32
C THR A 140 16.15 -12.71 12.82
N ASP A 141 15.51 -13.80 12.43
CA ASP A 141 15.23 -14.11 11.00
C ASP A 141 14.07 -13.29 10.38
N HIS A 142 13.28 -12.58 11.21
CA HIS A 142 12.14 -11.79 10.73
C HIS A 142 12.44 -10.29 10.58
N LEU A 143 13.64 -9.87 11.00
CA LEU A 143 14.08 -8.47 10.92
C LEU A 143 15.15 -8.31 9.83
N VAL A 144 14.84 -7.55 8.82
CA VAL A 144 15.79 -7.24 7.73
C VAL A 144 16.23 -5.79 7.83
N ARG A 145 17.55 -5.55 7.92
CA ARG A 145 18.10 -4.20 8.00
C ARG A 145 17.96 -3.45 6.68
N PHE A 146 17.42 -2.25 6.75
CA PHE A 146 17.32 -1.27 5.67
C PHE A 146 17.93 0.06 6.12
N GLY A 147 19.23 0.19 6.02
CA GLY A 147 19.96 1.40 6.42
C GLY A 147 19.85 1.67 7.93
N THR A 148 19.11 2.73 8.29
CA THR A 148 18.88 3.14 9.70
C THR A 148 17.68 2.45 10.34
N LYS A 149 16.95 1.61 9.61
CA LYS A 149 15.71 0.96 10.06
C LYS A 149 15.80 -0.55 9.88
N TRP A 150 14.92 -1.27 10.56
CA TRP A 150 14.68 -2.70 10.39
C TRP A 150 13.27 -2.94 9.86
N LEU A 151 13.14 -3.70 8.80
CA LEU A 151 11.86 -4.20 8.33
C LEU A 151 11.48 -5.42 9.17
N ASP A 152 10.44 -5.28 9.96
CA ASP A 152 9.77 -6.38 10.65
C ASP A 152 8.77 -7.00 9.67
N LEU A 153 9.06 -8.22 9.20
CA LEU A 153 8.23 -8.92 8.22
C LEU A 153 6.92 -9.41 8.81
N ASP A 154 6.86 -9.66 10.11
CA ASP A 154 5.66 -10.13 10.81
C ASP A 154 4.75 -8.96 11.17
N ALA A 155 5.30 -7.89 11.73
CA ALA A 155 4.57 -6.67 12.03
C ALA A 155 4.24 -5.82 10.80
N GLN A 156 4.88 -6.11 9.66
CA GLN A 156 4.77 -5.34 8.40
C GLN A 156 5.07 -3.85 8.56
N ALA A 157 6.02 -3.53 9.41
CA ALA A 157 6.41 -2.17 9.76
C ALA A 157 7.93 -1.98 9.69
N LEU A 158 8.38 -0.73 9.56
CA LEU A 158 9.77 -0.38 9.82
C LEU A 158 9.91 0.01 11.30
N ARG A 159 11.01 -0.40 11.92
CA ARG A 159 11.40 0.00 13.27
C ARG A 159 12.75 0.70 13.25
N ASP A 160 12.90 1.73 14.08
CA ASP A 160 14.21 2.34 14.33
C ASP A 160 14.98 1.66 15.46
N GLU A 161 16.16 2.19 15.79
CA GLU A 161 17.01 1.67 16.87
C GLU A 161 16.37 1.82 18.25
N GLU A 162 15.48 2.81 18.41
CA GLU A 162 14.73 3.07 19.63
C GLU A 162 13.47 2.19 19.74
N GLY A 163 13.15 1.40 18.69
CA GLY A 163 11.97 0.53 18.65
C GLY A 163 10.69 1.24 18.20
N ASN A 164 10.76 2.51 17.77
CA ASN A 164 9.60 3.22 17.26
C ASN A 164 9.19 2.66 15.90
N GLU A 165 7.89 2.47 15.71
CA GLU A 165 7.34 2.01 14.45
C GLU A 165 7.14 3.17 13.47
N HIS A 166 7.60 2.94 12.24
CA HIS A 166 7.39 3.83 11.11
C HIS A 166 6.40 3.19 10.14
N PRO A 167 5.24 3.82 9.93
CA PRO A 167 4.18 3.23 9.12
C PRO A 167 4.59 3.04 7.66
N LEU A 168 4.18 1.90 7.09
CA LEU A 168 4.32 1.54 5.69
C LEU A 168 2.95 1.37 5.06
N THR A 169 2.79 1.85 3.83
CA THR A 169 1.66 1.41 3.02
C THR A 169 1.87 -0.04 2.58
N ALA A 170 0.78 -0.76 2.24
CA ALA A 170 0.88 -2.14 1.78
C ALA A 170 1.79 -2.29 0.55
N SER A 171 1.80 -1.29 -0.33
CA SER A 171 2.64 -1.27 -1.53
C SER A 171 4.12 -0.98 -1.22
N GLU A 172 4.43 -0.15 -0.23
CA GLU A 172 5.80 0.07 0.25
C GLU A 172 6.33 -1.19 0.92
N PHE A 173 5.54 -1.82 1.79
CA PHE A 173 5.90 -3.07 2.42
C PHE A 173 6.14 -4.18 1.39
N GLY A 174 5.27 -4.31 0.37
CA GLY A 174 5.43 -5.26 -0.73
C GLY A 174 6.77 -5.11 -1.45
N LEU A 175 7.19 -3.88 -1.78
CA LEU A 175 8.49 -3.61 -2.39
C LEU A 175 9.66 -3.92 -1.45
N LEU A 176 9.59 -3.52 -0.18
CA LEU A 176 10.62 -3.82 0.80
C LEU A 176 10.78 -5.32 1.00
N LYS A 177 9.69 -6.08 1.04
CA LYS A 177 9.71 -7.55 1.11
C LYS A 177 10.40 -8.18 -0.10
N VAL A 178 10.15 -7.66 -1.32
CA VAL A 178 10.84 -8.13 -2.53
C VAL A 178 12.33 -7.86 -2.45
N PHE A 179 12.74 -6.68 -1.99
CA PHE A 179 14.15 -6.37 -1.78
C PHE A 179 14.81 -7.25 -0.71
N ALA A 180 14.13 -7.47 0.40
CA ALA A 180 14.59 -8.36 1.47
C ALA A 180 14.87 -9.78 0.98
N ALA A 181 14.02 -10.29 0.10
CA ALA A 181 14.17 -11.61 -0.52
C ALA A 181 15.25 -11.67 -1.64
N ASN A 182 15.72 -10.52 -2.13
CA ASN A 182 16.68 -10.44 -3.24
C ASN A 182 17.83 -9.45 -2.93
N PRO A 183 18.56 -9.63 -1.82
CA PRO A 183 19.66 -8.73 -1.47
C PRO A 183 20.79 -8.81 -2.50
N LYS A 184 21.43 -7.67 -2.76
CA LYS A 184 22.56 -7.54 -3.69
C LYS A 184 22.27 -7.97 -5.14
N ARG A 185 20.99 -8.05 -5.52
CA ARG A 185 20.56 -8.30 -6.90
C ARG A 185 19.98 -7.05 -7.52
N VAL A 186 20.31 -6.80 -8.78
CA VAL A 186 19.66 -5.74 -9.57
C VAL A 186 18.30 -6.27 -10.01
N LEU A 187 17.25 -5.55 -9.65
CA LEU A 187 15.88 -5.86 -10.06
C LEU A 187 15.39 -4.77 -11.01
N SER A 188 14.94 -5.16 -12.21
CA SER A 188 14.31 -4.22 -13.13
C SER A 188 12.97 -3.73 -12.56
N ARG A 189 12.43 -2.63 -13.12
CA ARG A 189 11.13 -2.10 -12.70
C ARG A 189 10.01 -3.12 -12.90
N GLU A 190 9.99 -3.77 -14.05
CA GLU A 190 9.04 -4.82 -14.40
C GLU A 190 9.14 -5.98 -13.41
N ARG A 191 10.37 -6.41 -13.07
CA ARG A 191 10.59 -7.51 -12.15
C ARG A 191 10.15 -7.18 -10.72
N LEU A 192 10.36 -5.94 -10.29
CA LEU A 192 9.85 -5.44 -8.99
C LEU A 192 8.32 -5.48 -8.95
N LEU A 193 7.67 -5.10 -10.05
CA LEU A 193 6.21 -5.13 -10.19
C LEU A 193 5.66 -6.55 -10.18
N GLU A 194 6.25 -7.45 -10.96
CA GLU A 194 5.87 -8.87 -10.98
C GLU A 194 5.96 -9.51 -9.59
N LEU A 195 7.10 -9.34 -8.93
CA LEU A 195 7.35 -9.92 -7.61
C LEU A 195 6.51 -9.29 -6.50
N ALA A 196 6.18 -8.00 -6.62
CA ALA A 196 5.25 -7.32 -5.72
C ALA A 196 3.77 -7.62 -6.03
N ASN A 197 3.47 -8.53 -6.99
CA ASN A 197 2.12 -8.89 -7.46
C ASN A 197 1.30 -7.70 -8.02
N ALA A 198 1.94 -6.74 -8.63
CA ALA A 198 1.27 -5.64 -9.31
C ALA A 198 0.98 -6.04 -10.77
N ARG A 199 -0.29 -6.27 -11.10
CA ARG A 199 -0.71 -6.88 -12.38
C ARG A 199 -0.80 -5.94 -13.59
N ASP A 200 -0.65 -4.63 -13.44
CA ASP A 200 -0.76 -3.67 -14.55
C ASP A 200 0.59 -3.00 -14.83
N ALA A 201 1.38 -3.58 -15.74
CA ALA A 201 2.75 -3.18 -16.01
C ALA A 201 2.91 -1.74 -16.57
N GLU A 202 2.02 -1.28 -17.45
CA GLU A 202 2.22 0.01 -18.14
C GLU A 202 1.95 1.26 -17.28
N ALA A 203 1.01 1.17 -16.32
CA ALA A 203 0.69 2.28 -15.42
C ALA A 203 1.63 2.38 -14.22
N PHE A 204 2.38 1.31 -13.94
CA PHE A 204 3.16 1.15 -12.71
C PHE A 204 4.65 1.48 -12.84
N ASP A 205 5.18 1.66 -14.04
CA ASP A 205 6.62 1.91 -14.23
C ASP A 205 7.06 3.22 -13.52
N ARG A 206 6.26 4.29 -13.63
CA ARG A 206 6.47 5.53 -12.87
C ARG A 206 6.13 5.39 -11.38
N ALA A 207 5.16 4.55 -11.04
CA ALA A 207 4.75 4.33 -9.66
C ALA A 207 5.82 3.60 -8.84
N VAL A 208 6.67 2.75 -9.42
CA VAL A 208 7.81 2.13 -8.73
C VAL A 208 8.81 3.19 -8.29
N ASP A 209 9.20 4.10 -9.19
CA ASP A 209 10.19 5.15 -8.90
C ASP A 209 9.72 6.03 -7.72
N LEU A 210 8.44 6.39 -7.70
CA LEU A 210 7.84 7.20 -6.64
C LEU A 210 7.77 6.46 -5.29
N ARG A 211 7.41 5.17 -5.33
CA ARG A 211 7.42 4.32 -4.13
C ARG A 211 8.84 4.17 -3.57
N ILE A 212 9.81 3.95 -4.44
CA ILE A 212 11.23 3.92 -4.05
C ILE A 212 11.67 5.25 -3.44
N MET A 213 11.26 6.38 -4.01
CA MET A 213 11.57 7.70 -3.45
C MET A 213 11.01 7.87 -2.03
N ARG A 214 9.75 7.42 -1.77
CA ARG A 214 9.16 7.45 -0.41
C ARG A 214 9.87 6.51 0.55
N ILE A 215 10.15 5.29 0.11
CA ILE A 215 10.88 4.32 0.91
C ILE A 215 12.23 4.89 1.30
N ARG A 216 12.97 5.50 0.36
CA ARG A 216 14.25 6.17 0.64
C ARG A 216 14.13 7.24 1.73
N ARG A 217 13.07 8.07 1.72
CA ARG A 217 12.84 9.06 2.77
C ARG A 217 12.68 8.46 4.17
N LYS A 218 12.29 7.19 4.25
CA LYS A 218 12.08 6.49 5.52
C LYS A 218 13.32 5.73 6.00
N ILE A 219 14.17 5.24 5.08
CA ILE A 219 15.27 4.32 5.40
C ILE A 219 16.68 4.89 5.18
N GLU A 220 16.82 5.89 4.29
CA GLU A 220 18.12 6.46 3.95
C GLU A 220 18.46 7.63 4.87
N PRO A 221 19.71 7.75 5.32
CA PRO A 221 20.16 8.96 6.02
C PRO A 221 20.10 10.21 5.12
N ASP A 222 20.41 10.04 3.83
CA ASP A 222 20.30 11.09 2.80
C ASP A 222 19.57 10.51 1.58
N PRO A 223 18.27 10.81 1.40
CA PRO A 223 17.48 10.32 0.27
C PRO A 223 17.98 10.77 -1.11
N ALA A 224 18.75 11.88 -1.18
CA ALA A 224 19.35 12.37 -2.41
C ALA A 224 20.60 11.57 -2.82
N ARG A 225 21.23 10.91 -1.85
CA ARG A 225 22.39 10.04 -2.04
C ARG A 225 22.13 8.64 -1.48
N PRO A 226 21.21 7.88 -2.09
CA PRO A 226 20.79 6.60 -1.55
C PRO A 226 21.90 5.57 -1.58
N ALA A 227 22.17 4.95 -0.43
CA ALA A 227 23.17 3.90 -0.25
C ALA A 227 22.50 2.51 -0.08
N VAL A 228 21.29 2.46 0.47
CA VAL A 228 20.57 1.22 0.78
C VAL A 228 19.82 0.68 -0.44
N ILE A 229 19.00 1.54 -1.09
CA ILE A 229 18.35 1.21 -2.36
C ILE A 229 18.92 2.11 -3.46
N ARG A 230 19.88 1.60 -4.21
CA ARG A 230 20.58 2.35 -5.26
C ARG A 230 19.88 2.20 -6.62
N THR A 231 19.92 3.26 -7.42
CA THR A 231 19.48 3.21 -8.82
C THR A 231 20.64 2.75 -9.70
N ILE A 232 20.41 1.71 -10.48
CA ILE A 232 21.34 1.23 -11.51
C ILE A 232 20.79 1.72 -12.86
N ARG A 233 21.50 2.66 -13.50
CA ARG A 233 21.08 3.24 -14.78
C ARG A 233 20.86 2.15 -15.82
N GLY A 234 19.67 2.14 -16.42
CA GLY A 234 19.26 1.13 -17.40
C GLY A 234 18.98 -0.26 -16.85
N GLY A 235 19.24 -0.53 -15.55
CA GLY A 235 19.07 -1.85 -14.93
C GLY A 235 17.97 -1.95 -13.87
N GLY A 236 17.55 -0.82 -13.27
CA GLY A 236 16.56 -0.81 -12.19
C GLY A 236 17.14 -0.45 -10.82
N TYR A 237 16.89 -1.26 -9.81
CA TYR A 237 17.25 -0.98 -8.42
C TYR A 237 18.02 -2.12 -7.77
N LEU A 238 18.97 -1.75 -6.90
CA LEU A 238 19.80 -2.67 -6.12
C LEU A 238 19.64 -2.38 -4.64
N PHE A 239 19.32 -3.39 -3.85
CA PHE A 239 19.26 -3.32 -2.40
C PHE A 239 20.57 -3.79 -1.76
N SER A 240 21.14 -2.98 -0.88
CA SER A 240 22.33 -3.28 -0.06
C SER A 240 21.98 -3.07 1.42
N PRO A 241 21.80 -4.13 2.22
CA PRO A 241 21.28 -4.01 3.61
C PRO A 241 22.07 -3.08 4.53
N ALA A 242 23.40 -3.07 4.38
CA ALA A 242 24.33 -2.29 5.23
C ALA A 242 24.70 -0.92 4.65
N GLY A 243 24.13 -0.52 3.50
CA GLY A 243 24.54 0.72 2.84
C GLY A 243 26.01 0.71 2.40
N GLU A 244 26.55 -0.44 1.99
CA GLU A 244 27.93 -0.59 1.54
C GLU A 244 28.21 0.37 0.38
N LYS A 245 29.19 1.24 0.56
CA LYS A 245 29.76 2.05 -0.52
C LYS A 245 30.48 1.09 -1.46
N GLY A 246 29.98 0.95 -2.68
CA GLY A 246 30.70 0.33 -3.78
C GLY A 246 31.65 1.33 -4.40
#